data_e0a15ba223f0c235ca2e2f68cee78be7
#
_entry.id   e0a15ba223f0c235ca2e2f68cee78be7
#
_cell.length_a   1.000
_cell.length_b   1.000
_cell.length_c   1.000
_cell.angle_alpha   90.00
_cell.angle_beta   90.00
_cell.angle_gamma   90.00
#
_symmetry.space_group_name_H-M   'P 1'
#
loop_
_entity.id
_entity.type
_entity.pdbx_description
1 polymer ?
#
loop_
_entity_poly.entity_id
_entity_poly.type
_entity_poly.pdbx_seq_one_letter_code
_entity_poly.pdbx_strand_id
1 'polypeptide(L)'
;MYKRQGNDNARGWGSSGENGSDCVFTADDQDMEGDVIWDSISDLDFYMTNGSTLTGAIIDDESYAGEGGDSYCNLYLSEDSTWVVDGDSTLTNLYSEGTITDADGNTVSVVGTDGTVYVEGTSEYTITVANYEETADLSGASKTAAWADYEVERPEEVGGSKTESN
;
A
#
# COMPACT_ATOMS: atom_id res chain seq x y z
N MET A 1 -11.68 7.02 -8.00
CA MET A 1 -11.20 5.79 -7.36
C MET A 1 -9.75 5.54 -7.71
N TYR A 2 -8.94 5.26 -6.72
CA TYR A 2 -7.52 4.94 -6.89
C TYR A 2 -7.31 3.44 -6.88
N LYS A 3 -6.37 2.98 -7.70
CA LYS A 3 -5.86 1.62 -7.63
C LYS A 3 -4.36 1.68 -7.51
N ARG A 4 -3.81 0.85 -6.64
CA ARG A 4 -2.37 0.60 -6.56
C ARG A 4 -2.17 -0.85 -6.94
N GLN A 5 -1.34 -1.07 -7.93
CA GLN A 5 -1.15 -2.40 -8.50
C GLN A 5 0.33 -2.64 -8.73
N GLY A 6 0.85 -3.69 -8.13
CA GLY A 6 2.26 -4.05 -8.25
C GLY A 6 2.62 -4.58 -9.62
N ASN A 7 1.68 -5.25 -10.25
CA ASN A 7 1.88 -5.80 -11.57
C ASN A 7 0.61 -5.59 -12.40
N ASP A 8 0.76 -5.12 -13.62
CA ASP A 8 -0.36 -4.99 -14.55
C ASP A 8 0.10 -5.29 -15.98
N ASN A 9 -0.21 -6.46 -16.44
CA ASN A 9 0.04 -6.86 -17.80
C ASN A 9 -1.24 -6.80 -18.68
N ALA A 10 -2.25 -6.07 -18.20
CA ALA A 10 -3.53 -6.00 -18.90
C ALA A 10 -3.43 -5.43 -20.32
N ARG A 11 -2.38 -4.69 -20.60
CA ARG A 11 -2.13 -4.11 -21.91
C ARG A 11 -1.15 -4.91 -22.77
N GLY A 12 -0.74 -6.08 -22.29
CA GLY A 12 0.19 -6.92 -23.00
C GLY A 12 1.63 -6.42 -23.04
N TRP A 13 1.99 -5.54 -22.12
CA TRP A 13 3.36 -5.02 -22.01
C TRP A 13 4.14 -5.88 -21.00
N GLY A 14 5.05 -6.66 -21.51
CA GLY A 14 5.86 -7.52 -20.67
C GLY A 14 5.32 -8.93 -20.58
N SER A 15 5.82 -9.67 -19.63
CA SER A 15 5.51 -11.09 -19.45
C SER A 15 4.84 -11.34 -18.11
N SER A 16 3.77 -12.15 -18.14
CA SER A 16 3.13 -12.61 -16.92
C SER A 16 4.13 -13.38 -16.07
N GLY A 17 4.19 -13.08 -14.77
CA GLY A 17 5.11 -13.71 -13.84
C GLY A 17 6.53 -13.14 -13.87
N GLU A 18 6.79 -12.11 -14.68
CA GLU A 18 8.14 -11.55 -14.82
C GLU A 18 8.19 -10.04 -14.61
N ASN A 19 7.07 -9.38 -14.48
CA ASN A 19 7.00 -7.91 -14.41
C ASN A 19 6.62 -7.39 -13.03
N GLY A 20 7.00 -8.12 -12.00
CA GLY A 20 6.79 -7.67 -10.64
C GLY A 20 7.56 -6.38 -10.36
N SER A 21 7.11 -5.65 -9.36
CA SER A 21 7.77 -4.43 -8.93
C SER A 21 7.94 -4.40 -7.42
N ASP A 22 9.05 -3.85 -6.99
CA ASP A 22 9.28 -3.60 -5.57
C ASP A 22 8.87 -2.15 -5.29
N CYS A 23 7.94 -1.98 -4.39
CA CYS A 23 7.39 -0.67 -4.10
C CYS A 23 7.36 -0.42 -2.60
N VAL A 24 7.88 0.73 -2.20
CA VAL A 24 7.67 1.28 -0.87
C VAL A 24 6.76 2.50 -1.04
N PHE A 25 5.57 2.41 -0.50
CA PHE A 25 4.59 3.49 -0.59
C PHE A 25 4.31 4.04 0.81
N THR A 26 4.46 5.33 0.96
CA THR A 26 4.16 6.00 2.24
C THR A 26 3.04 7.01 2.03
N ALA A 27 1.97 6.82 2.78
CA ALA A 27 0.90 7.81 2.89
C ALA A 27 1.14 8.61 4.17
N ASP A 28 1.37 9.88 4.01
CA ASP A 28 1.65 10.78 5.12
C ASP A 28 0.59 11.87 5.10
N ASP A 29 -0.31 11.84 6.08
CA ASP A 29 -1.46 12.76 6.16
C ASP A 29 -2.27 12.74 4.86
N GLN A 30 -2.63 11.54 4.39
CA GLN A 30 -3.35 11.35 3.14
C GLN A 30 -4.68 10.64 3.35
N ASP A 31 -5.69 11.08 2.62
CA ASP A 31 -6.95 10.37 2.48
C ASP A 31 -6.95 9.67 1.13
N MET A 32 -7.07 8.35 1.17
CA MET A 32 -7.03 7.52 -0.04
C MET A 32 -8.32 6.73 -0.16
N GLU A 33 -8.83 6.62 -1.38
CA GLU A 33 -10.04 5.86 -1.66
C GLU A 33 -9.80 4.97 -2.88
N GLY A 34 -10.08 3.70 -2.73
CA GLY A 34 -9.89 2.69 -3.78
C GLY A 34 -9.09 1.51 -3.29
N ASP A 35 -9.06 0.46 -4.10
CA ASP A 35 -8.40 -0.78 -3.73
C ASP A 35 -6.91 -0.73 -3.96
N VAL A 36 -6.18 -1.42 -3.10
CA VAL A 36 -4.75 -1.69 -3.27
C VAL A 36 -4.63 -3.10 -3.83
N ILE A 37 -4.06 -3.24 -5.00
CA ILE A 37 -3.93 -4.52 -5.68
C ILE A 37 -2.47 -4.91 -5.74
N TRP A 38 -2.16 -6.11 -5.31
CA TRP A 38 -0.81 -6.65 -5.31
C TRP A 38 -0.82 -8.10 -5.80
N ASP A 39 0.34 -8.67 -6.00
CA ASP A 39 0.50 -10.08 -6.37
C ASP A 39 1.78 -10.66 -5.75
N SER A 40 1.94 -11.97 -5.87
CA SER A 40 3.06 -12.66 -5.24
C SER A 40 4.41 -12.49 -5.95
N ILE A 41 4.48 -11.72 -7.03
CA ILE A 41 5.75 -11.39 -7.68
C ILE A 41 6.16 -9.93 -7.44
N SER A 42 5.38 -9.18 -6.64
CA SER A 42 5.62 -7.76 -6.38
C SER A 42 5.71 -7.50 -4.88
N ASP A 43 6.82 -6.94 -4.44
CA ASP A 43 6.96 -6.55 -3.03
C ASP A 43 6.29 -5.20 -2.82
N LEU A 44 5.43 -5.12 -1.82
CA LEU A 44 4.80 -3.87 -1.43
C LEU A 44 4.93 -3.67 0.08
N ASP A 45 5.65 -2.62 0.45
CA ASP A 45 5.66 -2.10 1.81
C ASP A 45 4.83 -0.82 1.83
N PHE A 46 3.70 -0.88 2.49
CA PHE A 46 2.75 0.24 2.54
C PHE A 46 2.70 0.80 3.96
N TYR A 47 3.14 2.04 4.09
CA TYR A 47 3.15 2.76 5.37
C TYR A 47 2.06 3.81 5.37
N MET A 48 1.25 3.82 6.43
CA MET A 48 0.25 4.86 6.66
C MET A 48 0.61 5.60 7.94
N THR A 49 0.91 6.88 7.83
CA THR A 49 1.39 7.69 8.93
C THR A 49 0.63 9.01 9.04
N ASN A 50 0.75 9.65 10.20
CA ASN A 50 0.23 11.00 10.45
C ASN A 50 -1.25 11.18 10.13
N GLY A 51 -2.07 10.24 10.60
CA GLY A 51 -3.52 10.35 10.45
C GLY A 51 -4.03 10.00 9.06
N SER A 52 -3.28 9.21 8.30
CA SER A 52 -3.73 8.78 6.98
C SER A 52 -4.93 7.85 7.05
N THR A 53 -5.79 7.92 6.06
CA THR A 53 -6.96 7.06 5.94
C THR A 53 -6.95 6.35 4.58
N LEU A 54 -7.21 5.04 4.61
CA LEU A 54 -7.46 4.26 3.40
C LEU A 54 -8.89 3.73 3.47
N THR A 55 -9.69 4.02 2.46
CA THR A 55 -11.00 3.42 2.29
C THR A 55 -10.96 2.51 1.07
N GLY A 56 -11.00 1.21 1.28
CA GLY A 56 -10.87 0.22 0.22
C GLY A 56 -10.40 -1.13 0.73
N ALA A 57 -10.28 -2.08 -0.17
CA ALA A 57 -9.77 -3.41 0.12
C ALA A 57 -8.31 -3.55 -0.34
N ILE A 58 -7.59 -4.49 0.26
CA ILE A 58 -6.26 -4.88 -0.21
C ILE A 58 -6.42 -6.26 -0.83
N ILE A 59 -6.17 -6.35 -2.13
CA ILE A 59 -6.54 -7.51 -2.94
C ILE A 59 -5.29 -8.18 -3.50
N ASP A 60 -5.19 -9.48 -3.26
CA ASP A 60 -4.19 -10.34 -3.90
C ASP A 60 -4.77 -10.79 -5.24
N ASP A 61 -4.25 -10.25 -6.32
CA ASP A 61 -4.71 -10.57 -7.67
C ASP A 61 -3.58 -11.24 -8.45
N GLU A 62 -3.63 -12.56 -8.51
CA GLU A 62 -2.60 -13.38 -9.15
C GLU A 62 -2.79 -13.54 -10.66
N SER A 63 -3.72 -12.80 -11.26
CA SER A 63 -4.06 -12.95 -12.69
C SER A 63 -2.87 -12.84 -13.62
N TYR A 64 -1.86 -12.09 -13.27
CA TYR A 64 -0.67 -11.85 -14.08
C TYR A 64 0.63 -12.30 -13.41
N ALA A 65 0.53 -13.00 -12.30
CA ALA A 65 1.70 -13.45 -11.55
C ALA A 65 2.37 -14.71 -12.13
N GLY A 66 1.78 -15.32 -13.16
CA GLY A 66 2.32 -16.54 -13.72
C GLY A 66 2.20 -17.69 -12.74
N GLU A 67 3.32 -18.30 -12.38
CA GLU A 67 3.35 -19.35 -11.36
C GLU A 67 3.46 -18.80 -9.94
N GLY A 68 3.45 -17.48 -9.81
CA GLY A 68 3.59 -16.81 -8.53
C GLY A 68 5.04 -16.71 -8.06
N GLY A 69 5.21 -16.16 -6.87
CA GLY A 69 6.52 -15.99 -6.25
C GLY A 69 6.41 -15.89 -4.74
N ASP A 70 7.49 -15.45 -4.12
CA ASP A 70 7.59 -15.32 -2.66
C ASP A 70 7.52 -13.86 -2.21
N SER A 71 7.00 -12.99 -3.04
CA SER A 71 6.85 -11.58 -2.71
C SER A 71 5.71 -11.35 -1.71
N TYR A 72 5.54 -10.13 -1.26
CA TYR A 72 4.71 -9.85 -0.10
C TYR A 72 4.00 -8.51 -0.23
N CYS A 73 2.95 -8.36 0.57
CA CYS A 73 2.32 -7.08 0.83
C CYS A 73 2.29 -6.86 2.34
N ASN A 74 2.99 -5.86 2.78
CA ASN A 74 3.02 -5.46 4.19
C ASN A 74 2.31 -4.13 4.37
N LEU A 75 1.43 -4.05 5.36
CA LEU A 75 0.80 -2.79 5.75
C LEU A 75 1.24 -2.41 7.15
N TYR A 76 1.71 -1.18 7.27
CA TYR A 76 2.13 -0.58 8.53
C TYR A 76 1.20 0.59 8.82
N LEU A 77 0.41 0.48 9.87
CA LEU A 77 -0.61 1.46 10.23
C LEU A 77 -0.22 2.14 11.54
N SER A 78 0.05 3.43 11.47
CA SER A 78 0.38 4.20 12.67
C SER A 78 -0.83 4.35 13.60
N GLU A 79 -0.58 4.68 14.84
CA GLU A 79 -1.61 4.78 15.87
C GLU A 79 -2.74 5.76 15.51
N ASP A 80 -2.43 6.79 14.76
CA ASP A 80 -3.40 7.81 14.35
C ASP A 80 -3.99 7.59 12.95
N SER A 81 -3.60 6.52 12.29
CA SER A 81 -4.10 6.20 10.94
C SER A 81 -5.27 5.22 11.01
N THR A 82 -6.07 5.21 9.96
CA THR A 82 -7.28 4.38 9.89
C THR A 82 -7.38 3.67 8.54
N TRP A 83 -7.71 2.39 8.59
CA TRP A 83 -8.10 1.65 7.40
C TRP A 83 -9.59 1.33 7.48
N VAL A 84 -10.35 1.89 6.53
CA VAL A 84 -11.78 1.60 6.37
C VAL A 84 -11.91 0.53 5.30
N VAL A 85 -12.27 -0.66 5.72
CA VAL A 85 -12.32 -1.85 4.88
C VAL A 85 -13.70 -1.93 4.22
N ASP A 86 -13.75 -1.97 2.91
CA ASP A 86 -14.99 -2.08 2.16
C ASP A 86 -15.11 -3.39 1.36
N GLY A 87 -14.22 -4.32 1.59
CA GLY A 87 -14.24 -5.64 0.98
C GLY A 87 -13.27 -6.58 1.67
N ASP A 88 -13.44 -7.89 1.45
CA ASP A 88 -12.49 -8.86 1.97
C ASP A 88 -11.09 -8.55 1.46
N SER A 89 -10.12 -8.62 2.34
CA SER A 89 -8.75 -8.21 2.05
C SER A 89 -7.78 -9.34 2.38
N THR A 90 -6.70 -9.41 1.61
CA THR A 90 -5.62 -10.38 1.83
C THR A 90 -4.28 -9.67 1.70
N LEU A 91 -3.43 -9.82 2.69
CA LEU A 91 -2.06 -9.31 2.64
C LEU A 91 -1.15 -10.26 3.43
N THR A 92 0.15 -10.05 3.31
CA THR A 92 1.11 -10.96 3.94
C THR A 92 1.28 -10.64 5.42
N ASN A 93 1.68 -9.41 5.72
CA ASN A 93 1.90 -9.00 7.12
C ASN A 93 1.13 -7.71 7.41
N LEU A 94 0.43 -7.70 8.52
CA LEU A 94 -0.28 -6.52 9.01
C LEU A 94 0.32 -6.10 10.34
N TYR A 95 0.87 -4.89 10.37
CA TYR A 95 1.40 -4.27 11.57
C TYR A 95 0.56 -3.04 11.88
N SER A 96 -0.31 -3.14 12.88
CA SER A 96 -1.30 -2.09 13.13
C SER A 96 -1.29 -1.60 14.56
N GLU A 97 -1.01 -0.33 14.72
CA GLU A 97 -1.27 0.40 15.96
C GLU A 97 -2.52 1.28 15.81
N GLY A 98 -3.07 1.35 14.60
CA GLY A 98 -4.18 2.22 14.27
C GLY A 98 -5.54 1.55 14.33
N THR A 99 -6.50 2.16 13.69
CA THR A 99 -7.88 1.71 13.67
C THR A 99 -8.20 0.99 12.37
N ILE A 100 -8.86 -0.17 12.46
CA ILE A 100 -9.33 -0.92 11.30
C ILE A 100 -10.82 -1.21 11.49
N THR A 101 -11.64 -0.58 10.67
CA THR A 101 -13.11 -0.72 10.73
C THR A 101 -13.69 -0.82 9.33
N ASP A 102 -14.97 -1.18 9.24
CA ASP A 102 -15.71 -1.02 7.99
C ASP A 102 -16.34 0.38 7.91
N ALA A 103 -17.08 0.64 6.84
CA ALA A 103 -17.72 1.92 6.63
C ALA A 103 -18.81 2.24 7.68
N ASP A 104 -19.31 1.23 8.35
CA ASP A 104 -20.33 1.38 9.42
C ASP A 104 -19.69 1.52 10.81
N GLY A 105 -18.36 1.47 10.88
CA GLY A 105 -17.63 1.58 12.14
C GLY A 105 -17.49 0.26 12.90
N ASN A 106 -17.81 -0.86 12.28
CA ASN A 106 -17.62 -2.17 12.91
C ASN A 106 -16.17 -2.62 12.80
N THR A 107 -15.66 -3.24 13.84
CA THR A 107 -14.33 -3.82 13.82
C THR A 107 -14.27 -4.95 12.79
N VAL A 108 -13.25 -4.97 11.97
CA VAL A 108 -13.04 -6.00 10.95
C VAL A 108 -12.21 -7.13 11.56
N SER A 109 -12.62 -8.36 11.32
CA SER A 109 -11.87 -9.52 11.80
C SER A 109 -10.56 -9.67 11.05
N VAL A 110 -9.50 -10.03 11.77
CA VAL A 110 -8.19 -10.34 11.18
C VAL A 110 -7.89 -11.80 11.50
N VAL A 111 -7.74 -12.59 10.46
CA VAL A 111 -7.50 -14.04 10.61
C VAL A 111 -6.24 -14.44 9.86
N GLY A 112 -5.55 -15.42 10.41
CA GLY A 112 -4.36 -15.98 9.78
C GLY A 112 -4.74 -16.97 8.68
N THR A 113 -3.82 -17.19 7.76
CA THR A 113 -3.97 -18.20 6.70
C THR A 113 -4.07 -19.61 7.29
N ASP A 114 -3.63 -19.80 8.52
CA ASP A 114 -3.73 -21.07 9.25
C ASP A 114 -5.02 -21.19 10.10
N GLY A 115 -5.91 -20.19 10.02
CA GLY A 115 -7.15 -20.15 10.77
C GLY A 115 -7.07 -19.47 12.12
N THR A 116 -5.93 -18.94 12.50
CA THR A 116 -5.79 -18.19 13.76
C THR A 116 -6.58 -16.89 13.69
N VAL A 117 -7.41 -16.63 14.71
CA VAL A 117 -8.14 -15.37 14.81
C VAL A 117 -7.30 -14.40 15.65
N TYR A 118 -6.75 -13.39 15.01
CA TYR A 118 -5.96 -12.35 15.69
C TYR A 118 -6.85 -11.26 16.26
N VAL A 119 -7.87 -10.85 15.50
CA VAL A 119 -8.84 -9.85 15.90
C VAL A 119 -10.23 -10.40 15.56
N GLU A 120 -11.10 -10.43 16.54
CA GLU A 120 -12.50 -10.81 16.33
C GLU A 120 -13.33 -9.55 16.18
N GLY A 121 -13.96 -9.40 15.03
CA GLY A 121 -14.77 -8.23 14.71
C GLY A 121 -16.21 -8.57 14.42
N THR A 122 -17.01 -7.53 14.22
CA THR A 122 -18.45 -7.65 13.92
C THR A 122 -18.77 -7.29 12.47
N SER A 123 -17.77 -6.82 11.71
CA SER A 123 -17.94 -6.51 10.29
C SER A 123 -18.21 -7.77 9.47
N GLU A 124 -18.91 -7.60 8.36
CA GLU A 124 -19.10 -8.68 7.39
C GLU A 124 -17.82 -9.00 6.62
N TYR A 125 -16.83 -8.10 6.64
CA TYR A 125 -15.57 -8.28 5.93
C TYR A 125 -14.52 -8.92 6.82
N THR A 126 -13.55 -9.58 6.19
CA THR A 126 -12.46 -10.26 6.88
C THR A 126 -11.14 -9.92 6.20
N ILE A 127 -10.12 -9.69 7.01
CA ILE A 127 -8.75 -9.49 6.54
C ILE A 127 -7.99 -10.79 6.81
N THR A 128 -7.42 -11.37 5.76
CA THR A 128 -6.60 -12.58 5.86
C THR A 128 -5.12 -12.20 5.77
N VAL A 129 -4.32 -12.67 6.71
CA VAL A 129 -2.89 -12.35 6.78
C VAL A 129 -2.07 -13.60 7.10
N ALA A 130 -0.80 -13.59 6.73
CA ALA A 130 0.13 -14.61 7.19
C ALA A 130 0.58 -14.31 8.61
N ASN A 131 0.79 -13.04 8.94
CA ASN A 131 1.19 -12.59 10.26
C ASN A 131 0.49 -11.28 10.64
N TYR A 132 0.23 -11.12 11.94
CA TYR A 132 -0.35 -9.90 12.48
C TYR A 132 0.39 -9.48 13.75
N GLU A 133 0.66 -8.21 13.87
CA GLU A 133 1.22 -7.63 15.09
C GLU A 133 0.50 -6.32 15.42
N GLU A 134 0.35 -6.06 16.72
CA GLU A 134 -0.28 -4.84 17.22
C GLU A 134 0.71 -3.67 17.33
N THR A 135 1.86 -3.80 16.71
CA THR A 135 2.89 -2.76 16.67
C THR A 135 3.32 -2.52 15.23
N ALA A 136 3.63 -1.29 14.90
CA ALA A 136 4.08 -0.93 13.56
C ALA A 136 5.43 -0.23 13.63
N ASP A 137 6.44 -0.84 13.02
CA ASP A 137 7.76 -0.21 12.88
C ASP A 137 7.75 0.68 11.64
N LEU A 138 7.66 1.98 11.85
CA LEU A 138 7.57 2.97 10.78
C LEU A 138 8.94 3.49 10.33
N SER A 139 10.02 2.91 10.82
CA SER A 139 11.37 3.37 10.50
C SER A 139 11.72 3.22 9.01
N GLY A 140 11.07 2.29 8.31
CA GLY A 140 11.25 2.10 6.87
C GLY A 140 10.40 3.04 6.00
N ALA A 141 9.53 3.83 6.61
CA ALA A 141 8.69 4.75 5.85
C ALA A 141 9.51 5.85 5.20
N SER A 142 9.13 6.21 3.98
CA SER A 142 9.74 7.35 3.31
C SER A 142 9.33 8.62 4.03
N LYS A 143 10.26 9.52 4.22
CA LYS A 143 9.95 10.80 4.83
C LYS A 143 9.30 11.71 3.80
N THR A 144 8.29 12.46 4.23
CA THR A 144 7.75 13.54 3.43
C THR A 144 8.85 14.57 3.24
N ALA A 145 9.16 14.87 2.00
CA ALA A 145 10.18 15.83 1.68
C ALA A 145 9.55 17.12 1.18
N ALA A 146 10.06 18.23 1.65
CA ALA A 146 9.68 19.51 1.07
C ALA A 146 10.25 19.58 -0.36
N TRP A 147 9.50 20.16 -1.25
CA TRP A 147 9.96 20.31 -2.64
C TRP A 147 11.34 20.98 -2.70
N ALA A 148 11.57 21.95 -1.82
CA ALA A 148 12.84 22.66 -1.75
C ALA A 148 14.04 21.76 -1.47
N ASP A 149 13.85 20.62 -0.82
CA ASP A 149 14.93 19.67 -0.53
C ASP A 149 15.46 18.98 -1.79
N TYR A 150 14.65 18.95 -2.83
CA TYR A 150 14.99 18.34 -4.12
C TYR A 150 15.15 19.36 -5.24
N GLU A 151 14.94 20.61 -4.93
CA GLU A 151 15.09 21.66 -5.94
C GLU A 151 16.55 21.84 -6.27
N VAL A 152 16.88 21.72 -7.53
CA VAL A 152 18.22 21.88 -8.03
C VAL A 152 18.24 23.13 -8.89
N GLU A 153 19.22 23.96 -8.66
CA GLU A 153 19.37 25.16 -9.49
C GLU A 153 19.63 24.75 -10.93
N ARG A 154 18.85 25.29 -11.84
CA ARG A 154 18.98 24.99 -13.24
C ARG A 154 20.30 25.58 -13.79
N PRO A 155 21.12 24.80 -14.48
CA PRO A 155 22.29 25.34 -15.13
C PRO A 155 21.91 26.41 -16.16
N GLU A 156 22.64 27.49 -16.20
CA GLU A 156 22.33 28.59 -17.10
C GLU A 156 22.31 28.18 -18.56
N GLU A 157 23.22 27.35 -18.97
CA GLU A 157 23.28 26.88 -20.35
C GLU A 157 22.12 26.00 -20.78
N VAL A 158 21.35 25.46 -19.82
CA VAL A 158 20.14 24.70 -20.11
C VAL A 158 18.93 25.60 -20.05
N GLY A 159 18.95 26.54 -19.13
CA GLY A 159 17.85 27.46 -18.90
C GLY A 159 17.88 28.66 -19.81
N GLY A 160 18.94 28.90 -20.37
CA GLY A 160 19.14 30.05 -21.21
C GLY A 160 18.42 29.97 -22.49
N SER A 161 18.31 29.97 -22.85
CA SER A 161 17.83 30.05 -23.81
C SER A 161 16.68 30.50 -24.07
N LYS A 162 16.56 30.90 -24.08
CA LYS A 162 15.66 31.26 -24.17
C LYS A 162 15.50 32.40 -24.21
N THR A 163 16.12 32.64 -24.05
CA THR A 163 16.27 33.42 -23.85
C THR A 163 16.65 34.07 -24.27
N GLU A 164 16.93 34.13 -24.51
CA GLU A 164 17.45 34.51 -24.50
C GLU A 164 17.88 34.79 -25.19
N SER A 165 17.75 34.63 -25.54
CA SER A 165 18.22 34.67 -25.75
C SER A 165 18.37 35.00 -26.18
N ASN A 166 18.33 35.16 -26.47
CA ASN A 166 18.55 35.25 -26.31
C ASN A 166 18.72 35.49 -26.48
#